data_a0a108e3895cedb6791d74dcbc747224
#
_entry.id   a0a108e3895cedb6791d74dcbc747224
#
_cell.length_a   1.000
_cell.length_b   1.000
_cell.length_c   1.000
_cell.angle_alpha   90.00
_cell.angle_beta   90.00
_cell.angle_gamma   90.00
#
_symmetry.space_group_name_H-M   'P 1'
#
loop_
_entity.id
_entity.type
_entity.pdbx_description
1 polymer ?
#
loop_
_entity_poly.entity_id
_entity_poly.type
_entity_poly.pdbx_seq_one_letter_code
_entity_poly.pdbx_strand_id
1 'polypeptide(L)'
;VRFENGAHGIIDNYFNVPDAAAKNFLEVYGTQGSILANGTIGQDPTGNVTSYLAPAGLGYSANQVRDVAAGVKTETYQFEGVPMYGTMVRLFSEAVEKGGEPPVPAEVGYHNLKVILAIYEAVRSGKPVRIRW
;
A
#
# COMPACT_ATOMS: atom_id res chain seq x y z
N VAL A 1 4.49 -7.67 -9.48
CA VAL A 1 5.64 -7.85 -8.58
C VAL A 1 5.51 -9.19 -7.88
N ARG A 2 6.64 -9.86 -7.63
CA ARG A 2 6.72 -11.11 -6.87
C ARG A 2 7.74 -10.93 -5.77
N PHE A 3 7.35 -11.27 -4.57
CA PHE A 3 8.21 -11.17 -3.38
C PHE A 3 8.88 -12.52 -3.08
N GLU A 4 10.02 -12.50 -2.39
CA GLU A 4 10.78 -13.71 -2.05
C GLU A 4 10.03 -14.67 -1.13
N ASN A 5 9.14 -14.15 -0.28
CA ASN A 5 8.25 -14.95 0.57
C ASN A 5 7.07 -15.58 -0.16
N GLY A 6 6.98 -15.42 -1.51
CA GLY A 6 5.92 -15.97 -2.33
C GLY A 6 4.70 -15.05 -2.52
N ALA A 7 4.62 -13.93 -1.81
CA ALA A 7 3.56 -12.95 -2.04
C ALA A 7 3.64 -12.35 -3.45
N HIS A 8 2.50 -11.90 -3.96
CA HIS A 8 2.41 -11.22 -5.24
C HIS A 8 1.78 -9.84 -5.03
N GLY A 9 2.16 -8.89 -5.87
CA GLY A 9 1.55 -7.56 -5.89
C GLY A 9 1.32 -7.11 -7.33
N ILE A 10 0.27 -6.33 -7.52
CA ILE A 10 -0.06 -5.63 -8.77
C ILE A 10 0.05 -4.14 -8.46
N ILE A 11 0.67 -3.39 -9.33
CA ILE A 11 0.74 -1.94 -9.28
C ILE A 11 0.16 -1.44 -10.59
N ASP A 12 -1.02 -0.85 -10.51
CA ASP A 12 -1.66 -0.18 -11.64
C ASP A 12 -1.55 1.33 -11.47
N ASN A 13 -1.15 2.00 -12.53
CA ASN A 13 -0.97 3.45 -12.52
C ASN A 13 -1.44 4.05 -13.85
N TYR A 14 -2.45 4.90 -13.77
CA TYR A 14 -3.11 5.49 -14.92
C TYR A 14 -2.97 7.00 -14.92
N PHE A 15 -2.17 7.55 -15.84
CA PHE A 15 -2.00 9.00 -16.02
C PHE A 15 -2.97 9.63 -17.01
N ASN A 16 -3.82 8.84 -17.63
CA ASN A 16 -4.80 9.28 -18.64
C ASN A 16 -6.23 9.41 -18.08
N VAL A 17 -6.39 9.21 -16.78
CA VAL A 17 -7.68 9.42 -16.09
C VAL A 17 -7.73 10.86 -15.57
N PRO A 18 -8.81 11.61 -15.79
CA PRO A 18 -8.97 12.93 -15.19
C PRO A 18 -8.87 12.88 -13.66
N ASP A 19 -8.16 13.84 -13.04
CA ASP A 19 -7.89 13.84 -11.60
C ASP A 19 -9.15 13.70 -10.75
N ALA A 20 -10.24 14.38 -11.13
CA ALA A 20 -11.52 14.29 -10.42
C ALA A 20 -12.16 12.88 -10.47
N ALA A 21 -11.79 12.08 -11.43
CA ALA A 21 -12.27 10.69 -11.61
C ALA A 21 -11.26 9.65 -11.12
N ALA A 22 -10.03 10.07 -10.82
CA ALA A 22 -9.00 9.18 -10.29
C ALA A 22 -9.39 8.69 -8.89
N LYS A 23 -9.16 7.40 -8.65
CA LYS A 23 -9.36 6.76 -7.35
C LYS A 23 -8.12 6.01 -6.96
N ASN A 24 -7.66 6.26 -5.74
CA ASN A 24 -6.49 5.60 -5.19
C ASN A 24 -6.93 4.50 -4.23
N PHE A 25 -6.51 3.28 -4.51
CA PHE A 25 -6.82 2.11 -3.69
C PHE A 25 -5.53 1.38 -3.30
N LEU A 26 -5.52 0.84 -2.09
CA LEU A 26 -4.55 -0.14 -1.66
C LEU A 26 -5.30 -1.31 -1.06
N GLU A 27 -5.09 -2.49 -1.61
CA GLU A 27 -5.74 -3.72 -1.16
C GLU A 27 -4.68 -4.74 -0.76
N VAL A 28 -4.86 -5.35 0.39
CA VAL A 28 -3.99 -6.42 0.89
C VAL A 28 -4.85 -7.63 1.22
N TYR A 29 -4.51 -8.76 0.62
CA TYR A 29 -5.18 -10.04 0.83
C TYR A 29 -4.22 -11.04 1.47
N GLY A 30 -4.62 -11.60 2.59
CA GLY A 30 -3.84 -12.58 3.34
C GLY A 30 -4.66 -13.82 3.67
N THR A 31 -4.01 -14.80 4.27
CA THR A 31 -4.65 -16.08 4.65
C THR A 31 -5.70 -15.95 5.75
N GLN A 32 -5.71 -14.85 6.48
CA GLN A 32 -6.63 -14.61 7.58
C GLN A 32 -7.60 -13.45 7.33
N GLY A 33 -7.58 -12.85 6.14
CA GLY A 33 -8.48 -11.76 5.81
C GLY A 33 -7.92 -10.77 4.81
N SER A 34 -8.55 -9.61 4.74
CA SER A 34 -8.18 -8.55 3.81
C SER A 34 -8.24 -7.17 4.46
N ILE A 35 -7.47 -6.25 3.89
CA ILE A 35 -7.49 -4.83 4.24
C ILE A 35 -7.72 -4.05 2.94
N LEU A 36 -8.73 -3.19 2.95
CA LEU A 36 -9.08 -2.32 1.83
C LEU A 36 -8.91 -0.87 2.27
N ALA A 37 -8.07 -0.13 1.57
CA ALA A 37 -7.80 1.27 1.85
C ALA A 37 -8.18 2.14 0.66
N ASN A 38 -9.00 3.14 0.90
CA ASN A 38 -9.48 4.08 -0.11
C ASN A 38 -8.97 5.48 0.21
N GLY A 39 -8.38 6.16 -0.76
CA GLY A 39 -7.91 7.54 -0.63
C GLY A 39 -6.82 7.70 0.45
N THR A 40 -6.07 6.65 0.78
CA THR A 40 -5.00 6.69 1.79
C THR A 40 -3.61 6.77 1.20
N ILE A 41 -3.50 6.74 -0.11
CA ILE A 41 -2.26 6.89 -0.87
C ILE A 41 -2.41 8.03 -1.89
N GLY A 42 -1.29 8.53 -2.40
CA GLY A 42 -1.29 9.67 -3.31
C GLY A 42 -1.36 11.00 -2.57
N GLN A 43 -2.10 11.95 -3.11
CA GLN A 43 -2.21 13.31 -2.59
C GLN A 43 -3.53 13.58 -1.86
N ASP A 44 -4.33 12.55 -1.62
CA ASP A 44 -5.57 12.69 -0.86
C ASP A 44 -5.24 12.92 0.63
N PRO A 45 -5.80 13.97 1.25
CA PRO A 45 -5.51 14.28 2.63
C PRO A 45 -6.27 13.41 3.63
N THR A 46 -7.29 12.69 3.16
CA THR A 46 -8.18 11.85 3.98
C THR A 46 -8.39 10.51 3.30
N GLY A 47 -8.84 9.53 4.08
CA GLY A 47 -9.19 8.23 3.53
C GLY A 47 -9.79 7.32 4.59
N ASN A 48 -10.17 6.12 4.19
CA ASN A 48 -10.61 5.10 5.12
C ASN A 48 -9.90 3.77 4.88
N VAL A 49 -9.80 2.98 5.92
CA VAL A 49 -9.29 1.62 5.88
C VAL A 49 -10.31 0.69 6.49
N THR A 50 -10.71 -0.34 5.77
CA THR A 50 -11.59 -1.38 6.28
C THR A 50 -10.82 -2.70 6.34
N SER A 51 -10.82 -3.34 7.51
CA SER A 51 -10.25 -4.67 7.70
C SER A 51 -11.37 -5.71 7.84
N TYR A 52 -11.13 -6.88 7.27
CA TYR A 52 -11.98 -8.06 7.35
C TYR A 52 -11.11 -9.21 7.86
N LEU A 53 -11.24 -9.57 9.13
CA LEU A 53 -10.42 -10.59 9.78
C LEU A 53 -11.24 -11.82 10.11
N ALA A 54 -10.84 -12.95 9.57
CA ALA A 54 -11.45 -14.24 9.86
C ALA A 54 -10.98 -14.77 11.22
N PRO A 55 -11.84 -15.45 11.99
CA PRO A 55 -11.42 -16.15 13.20
C PRO A 55 -10.35 -17.21 12.89
N ALA A 56 -9.54 -17.51 13.90
CA ALA A 56 -8.54 -18.57 13.78
C ALA A 56 -9.21 -19.90 13.41
N GLY A 57 -8.63 -20.61 12.44
CA GLY A 57 -9.16 -21.88 11.95
C GLY A 57 -10.22 -21.77 10.86
N LEU A 58 -10.73 -20.58 10.58
CA LEU A 58 -11.58 -20.35 9.42
C LEU A 58 -10.71 -20.19 8.18
N GLY A 59 -10.79 -21.12 7.25
CA GLY A 59 -10.04 -21.13 6.01
C GLY A 59 -10.94 -21.13 4.78
N TYR A 60 -10.32 -21.33 3.63
CA TYR A 60 -11.02 -21.48 2.36
C TYR A 60 -11.93 -22.72 2.39
N SER A 61 -13.21 -22.51 2.05
CA SER A 61 -14.16 -23.62 1.91
C SER A 61 -14.14 -24.18 0.49
N ALA A 62 -13.72 -25.44 0.34
CA ALA A 62 -13.75 -26.14 -0.95
C ALA A 62 -15.18 -26.28 -1.51
N ASN A 63 -16.19 -26.26 -0.66
CA ASN A 63 -17.60 -26.31 -1.07
C ASN A 63 -18.14 -24.92 -1.48
N GLN A 64 -17.30 -23.89 -1.47
CA GLN A 64 -17.66 -22.51 -1.82
C GLN A 64 -18.89 -21.97 -1.03
N VAL A 65 -19.13 -22.51 0.15
CA VAL A 65 -20.17 -21.98 1.03
C VAL A 65 -19.68 -20.67 1.62
N ARG A 66 -20.31 -19.59 1.20
CA ARG A 66 -20.09 -18.25 1.76
C ARG A 66 -20.92 -18.14 3.04
N ASP A 67 -20.37 -18.57 4.14
CA ASP A 67 -20.98 -18.30 5.44
C ASP A 67 -20.58 -16.88 5.89
N VAL A 68 -21.41 -15.91 5.52
CA VAL A 68 -21.25 -14.51 5.96
C VAL A 68 -21.41 -14.33 7.47
N ALA A 69 -21.95 -15.34 8.18
CA ALA A 69 -22.14 -15.32 9.63
C ALA A 69 -20.96 -15.95 10.38
N ALA A 70 -19.90 -16.37 9.69
CA ALA A 70 -18.77 -17.11 10.27
C ALA A 70 -17.88 -16.30 11.25
N GLY A 71 -18.38 -15.16 11.76
CA GLY A 71 -17.68 -14.39 12.78
C GLY A 71 -16.50 -13.56 12.25
N VAL A 72 -16.53 -13.19 10.98
CA VAL A 72 -15.55 -12.25 10.42
C VAL A 72 -15.67 -10.92 11.13
N LYS A 73 -14.58 -10.48 11.76
CA LYS A 73 -14.49 -9.17 12.41
C LYS A 73 -14.24 -8.12 11.33
N THR A 74 -15.16 -7.17 11.22
CA THR A 74 -15.03 -6.03 10.30
C THR A 74 -14.85 -4.76 11.09
N GLU A 75 -13.80 -4.00 10.78
CA GLU A 75 -13.52 -2.70 11.38
C GLU A 75 -13.22 -1.68 10.29
N THR A 76 -13.80 -0.50 10.42
CA THR A 76 -13.53 0.62 9.49
C THR A 76 -12.96 1.79 10.28
N TYR A 77 -11.84 2.30 9.84
CA TYR A 77 -11.15 3.46 10.38
C TYR A 77 -11.26 4.60 9.38
N GLN A 78 -11.74 5.73 9.85
CA GLN A 78 -11.78 6.98 9.09
C GLN A 78 -10.65 7.88 9.59
N PHE A 79 -9.86 8.41 8.66
CA PHE A 79 -8.75 9.29 9.00
C PHE A 79 -9.14 10.75 8.75
N GLU A 80 -8.80 11.61 9.71
CA GLU A 80 -8.90 13.05 9.51
C GLU A 80 -7.80 13.53 8.54
N GLY A 81 -8.14 14.55 7.76
CA GLY A 81 -7.21 15.14 6.82
C GLY A 81 -6.04 15.83 7.53
N VAL A 82 -4.85 15.58 7.03
CA VAL A 82 -3.64 16.29 7.47
C VAL A 82 -3.03 17.07 6.31
N PRO A 83 -2.49 18.28 6.54
CA PRO A 83 -1.76 19.03 5.53
C PRO A 83 -0.41 18.35 5.26
N MET A 84 -0.41 17.31 4.42
CA MET A 84 0.71 16.40 4.28
C MET A 84 2.04 17.09 3.89
N TYR A 85 2.00 18.08 3.01
CA TYR A 85 3.21 18.83 2.63
C TYR A 85 3.75 19.66 3.79
N GLY A 86 2.88 20.37 4.52
CA GLY A 86 3.27 21.12 5.72
C GLY A 86 3.81 20.19 6.80
N THR A 87 3.17 19.04 7.00
CA THR A 87 3.62 18.02 7.95
C THR A 87 4.99 17.46 7.57
N MET A 88 5.20 17.15 6.29
CA MET A 88 6.49 16.67 5.79
C MET A 88 7.61 17.67 6.05
N VAL A 89 7.41 18.94 5.69
CA VAL A 89 8.41 20.01 5.92
C VAL A 89 8.70 20.18 7.41
N ARG A 90 7.67 20.23 8.24
CA ARG A 90 7.80 20.35 9.70
C ARG A 90 8.62 19.20 10.28
N LEU A 91 8.27 17.95 9.96
CA LEU A 91 8.96 16.77 10.48
C LEU A 91 10.41 16.69 10.02
N PHE A 92 10.69 17.10 8.78
CA PHE A 92 12.06 17.18 8.27
C PHE A 92 12.86 18.24 9.02
N SER A 93 12.30 19.45 9.20
CA SER A 93 12.94 20.53 9.96
C SER A 93 13.24 20.12 11.40
N GLU A 94 12.28 19.46 12.07
CA GLU A 94 12.48 18.94 13.42
C GLU A 94 13.60 17.90 13.50
N ALA A 95 13.73 17.03 12.51
CA ALA A 95 14.82 16.06 12.46
C ALA A 95 16.18 16.76 12.31
N VAL A 96 16.27 17.77 11.45
CA VAL A 96 17.49 18.57 11.29
C VAL A 96 17.86 19.30 12.58
N GLU A 97 16.91 19.97 13.22
CA GLU A 97 17.15 20.71 14.48
C GLU A 97 17.60 19.81 15.63
N LYS A 98 17.05 18.60 15.72
CA LYS A 98 17.35 17.64 16.77
C LYS A 98 18.54 16.74 16.46
N GLY A 99 19.12 16.84 15.26
CA GLY A 99 20.17 15.94 14.77
C GLY A 99 19.69 14.49 14.63
N GLY A 100 18.40 14.30 14.35
CA GLY A 100 17.74 13.00 14.22
C GLY A 100 17.57 12.56 12.76
N GLU A 101 17.03 11.37 12.61
CA GLU A 101 16.70 10.82 11.29
C GLU A 101 15.35 11.35 10.80
N PRO A 102 15.23 11.77 9.53
CA PRO A 102 13.96 12.19 8.96
C PRO A 102 12.99 11.01 8.83
N PRO A 103 11.64 11.25 8.86
CA PRO A 103 10.64 10.19 8.74
C PRO A 103 10.75 9.35 7.47
N VAL A 104 11.30 9.92 6.42
CA VAL A 104 11.61 9.24 5.15
C VAL A 104 13.08 9.46 4.84
N PRO A 105 13.97 8.54 5.26
CA PRO A 105 15.40 8.63 4.98
C PRO A 105 15.70 8.49 3.48
N ALA A 106 16.88 8.95 3.07
CA ALA A 106 17.32 8.88 1.67
C ALA A 106 17.37 7.45 1.14
N GLU A 107 17.64 6.47 2.00
CA GLU A 107 17.66 5.04 1.68
C GLU A 107 16.31 4.55 1.18
N VAL A 108 15.21 5.02 1.75
CA VAL A 108 13.84 4.69 1.28
C VAL A 108 13.64 5.24 -0.13
N GLY A 109 14.06 6.47 -0.40
CA GLY A 109 14.04 7.05 -1.75
C GLY A 109 14.89 6.27 -2.74
N TYR A 110 16.07 5.84 -2.34
CA TYR A 110 16.95 5.01 -3.15
C TYR A 110 16.35 3.64 -3.47
N HIS A 111 15.73 2.98 -2.50
CA HIS A 111 15.04 1.71 -2.70
C HIS A 111 13.84 1.85 -3.66
N ASN A 112 13.06 2.91 -3.52
CA ASN A 112 11.96 3.18 -4.44
C ASN A 112 12.45 3.41 -5.86
N LEU A 113 13.55 4.15 -6.04
CA LEU A 113 14.17 4.34 -7.35
C LEU A 113 14.63 3.03 -7.98
N LYS A 114 15.21 2.11 -7.21
CA LYS A 114 15.57 0.76 -7.71
C LYS A 114 14.34 0.02 -8.25
N VAL A 115 13.20 0.09 -7.55
CA VAL A 115 11.96 -0.55 -8.01
C VAL A 115 11.51 0.07 -9.35
N ILE A 116 11.50 1.39 -9.45
CA ILE A 116 11.08 2.11 -10.66
C ILE A 116 12.00 1.74 -11.85
N LEU A 117 13.31 1.76 -11.66
CA LEU A 117 14.26 1.39 -12.70
C LEU A 117 14.12 -0.07 -13.14
N ALA A 118 13.85 -0.98 -12.20
CA ALA A 118 13.59 -2.38 -12.52
C ALA A 118 12.29 -2.56 -13.32
N ILE A 119 11.26 -1.76 -13.06
CA ILE A 119 10.03 -1.76 -13.86
C ILE A 119 10.34 -1.33 -15.30
N TYR A 120 11.06 -0.23 -15.51
CA TYR A 120 11.47 0.21 -16.85
C TYR A 120 12.29 -0.84 -17.58
N GLU A 121 13.23 -1.48 -16.89
CA GLU A 121 14.03 -2.56 -17.47
C GLU A 121 13.17 -3.77 -17.83
N ALA A 122 12.22 -4.16 -16.98
CA ALA A 122 11.30 -5.27 -17.27
C ALA A 122 10.43 -4.98 -18.50
N VAL A 123 9.93 -3.75 -18.63
CA VAL A 123 9.15 -3.31 -19.82
C VAL A 123 10.02 -3.38 -21.08
N ARG A 124 11.24 -2.87 -21.02
CA ARG A 124 12.16 -2.84 -22.17
C ARG A 124 12.60 -4.22 -22.62
N SER A 125 12.92 -5.10 -21.66
CA SER A 125 13.43 -6.44 -21.95
C SER A 125 12.36 -7.49 -22.19
N GLY A 126 11.11 -7.23 -21.79
CA GLY A 126 10.02 -8.20 -21.77
C GLY A 126 10.24 -9.35 -20.77
N LYS A 127 11.15 -9.17 -19.80
CA LYS A 127 11.54 -10.21 -18.84
C LYS A 127 11.43 -9.70 -17.40
N PRO A 128 11.19 -10.61 -16.44
CA PRO A 128 11.29 -10.26 -15.02
C PRO A 128 12.69 -9.77 -14.65
N VAL A 129 12.76 -8.72 -13.84
CA VAL A 129 14.02 -8.17 -13.32
C VAL A 129 14.06 -8.40 -11.81
N ARG A 130 15.14 -9.02 -11.34
CA ARG A 130 15.36 -9.23 -9.91
C ARG A 130 16.01 -7.99 -9.29
N ILE A 131 15.36 -7.42 -8.28
CA ILE A 131 15.92 -6.32 -7.50
C ILE A 131 16.82 -6.91 -6.42
N ARG A 132 18.03 -6.38 -6.30
CA ARG A 132 18.96 -6.70 -5.21
C ARG A 132 19.06 -5.51 -4.28
N TRP A 133 18.82 -5.75 -3.02
CA TRP A 133 18.85 -4.74 -1.95
C TRP A 133 20.25 -4.53 -1.41
#